data_324c6268823f0c8bf291ac3814afca5c
#
_entry.id   324c6268823f0c8bf291ac3814afca5c
#
_cell.length_a   1.000
_cell.length_b   1.000
_cell.length_c   1.000
_cell.angle_alpha   90.00
_cell.angle_beta   90.00
_cell.angle_gamma   90.00
#
_symmetry.space_group_name_H-M   'P 1'
#
loop_
_entity.id
_entity.type
_entity.pdbx_description
1 polymer ?
#
loop_
_entity_poly.entity_id
_entity_poly.type
_entity_poly.pdbx_seq_one_letter_code
_entity_poly.pdbx_strand_id
1 'polypeptide(L)'
;MNDFNQKTTSKALGLTLTAVVAALYAAITMLVAPIGFGPVQLRLSEGLNHLAAWNKRYVVALGLGVLIANMVSPLGWIDWFFGTLGTVIMTGLTYLLTRKVEKPLIKIIISTVIVLTIGMAILAAEFTFAFAIHAHGAFAPDHSSSSLLANWLSYYVSLVPGELVSLVVGGIVIYALSKVVNLKK
;
A
#
# COMPACT_ATOMS: atom_id res chain seq x y z
N MET A 1 -29.56 -7.37 -27.54
CA MET A 1 -29.12 -5.96 -27.25
C MET A 1 -28.87 -5.69 -25.77
N ASN A 2 -29.59 -6.31 -24.83
CA ASN A 2 -29.43 -6.07 -23.38
C ASN A 2 -28.11 -6.55 -22.79
N ASP A 3 -27.58 -7.70 -23.20
CA ASP A 3 -26.33 -8.27 -22.60
C ASP A 3 -25.08 -7.46 -22.93
N PHE A 4 -25.01 -6.85 -24.12
CA PHE A 4 -23.88 -6.01 -24.50
C PHE A 4 -23.85 -4.72 -23.66
N ASN A 5 -24.98 -4.07 -23.46
CA ASN A 5 -25.08 -2.88 -22.62
C ASN A 5 -24.75 -3.17 -21.15
N GLN A 6 -25.21 -4.30 -20.58
CA GLN A 6 -24.90 -4.67 -19.20
C GLN A 6 -23.40 -4.94 -19.01
N LYS A 7 -22.75 -5.64 -19.95
CA LYS A 7 -21.29 -5.90 -19.90
C LYS A 7 -20.47 -4.62 -20.01
N THR A 8 -20.89 -3.69 -20.85
CA THR A 8 -20.20 -2.40 -21.05
C THR A 8 -20.33 -1.53 -19.81
N THR A 9 -21.52 -1.42 -19.22
CA THR A 9 -21.75 -0.69 -17.96
C THR A 9 -20.95 -1.27 -16.81
N SER A 10 -20.85 -2.60 -16.70
CA SER A 10 -20.07 -3.28 -15.66
C SER A 10 -18.56 -3.01 -15.81
N LYS A 11 -18.03 -2.96 -17.04
CA LYS A 11 -16.62 -2.62 -17.30
C LYS A 11 -16.32 -1.17 -16.99
N ALA A 12 -17.20 -0.24 -17.41
CA ALA A 12 -17.07 1.18 -17.13
C ALA A 12 -17.06 1.45 -15.62
N LEU A 13 -17.99 0.85 -14.86
CA LEU A 13 -18.03 0.97 -13.42
C LEU A 13 -16.74 0.44 -12.77
N GLY A 14 -16.23 -0.70 -13.25
CA GLY A 14 -14.98 -1.27 -12.76
C GLY A 14 -13.78 -0.34 -12.96
N LEU A 15 -13.68 0.29 -14.12
CA LEU A 15 -12.62 1.25 -14.43
C LEU A 15 -12.74 2.51 -13.57
N THR A 16 -13.96 3.04 -13.42
CA THR A 16 -14.24 4.21 -12.58
C THR A 16 -13.82 3.95 -11.12
N LEU A 17 -14.21 2.80 -10.56
CA LEU A 17 -13.83 2.44 -9.19
C LEU A 17 -12.31 2.30 -9.03
N THR A 18 -11.63 1.73 -10.02
CA THR A 18 -10.15 1.65 -10.03
C THR A 18 -9.53 3.05 -10.01
N ALA A 19 -10.01 3.95 -10.87
CA ALA A 19 -9.50 5.31 -10.95
C ALA A 19 -9.78 6.12 -9.67
N VAL A 20 -10.99 5.99 -9.10
CA VAL A 20 -11.37 6.68 -7.86
C VAL A 20 -10.50 6.22 -6.69
N VAL A 21 -10.27 4.92 -6.53
CA VAL A 21 -9.44 4.40 -5.43
C VAL A 21 -7.98 4.81 -5.62
N ALA A 22 -7.45 4.79 -6.84
CA ALA A 22 -6.09 5.27 -7.12
C ALA A 22 -5.93 6.76 -6.80
N ALA A 23 -6.89 7.58 -7.22
CA ALA A 23 -6.90 9.01 -6.95
C ALA A 23 -7.03 9.31 -5.44
N LEU A 24 -7.89 8.56 -4.73
CA LEU A 24 -8.06 8.70 -3.29
C LEU A 24 -6.77 8.33 -2.54
N TYR A 25 -6.12 7.24 -2.92
CA TYR A 25 -4.84 6.85 -2.35
C TYR A 25 -3.80 7.96 -2.52
N ALA A 26 -3.60 8.44 -3.75
CA ALA A 26 -2.64 9.50 -4.05
C ALA A 26 -2.98 10.80 -3.29
N ALA A 27 -4.26 11.22 -3.27
CA ALA A 27 -4.70 12.41 -2.58
C ALA A 27 -4.43 12.35 -1.06
N ILE A 28 -4.79 11.23 -0.40
CA ILE A 28 -4.54 11.04 1.03
C ILE A 28 -3.02 11.07 1.31
N THR A 29 -2.21 10.38 0.49
CA THR A 29 -0.74 10.40 0.65
C THR A 29 -0.18 11.81 0.54
N MET A 30 -0.62 12.58 -0.47
CA MET A 30 -0.14 13.95 -0.69
C MET A 30 -0.57 14.90 0.41
N LEU A 31 -1.78 14.75 0.97
CA LEU A 31 -2.27 15.58 2.09
C LEU A 31 -1.42 15.40 3.36
N VAL A 32 -0.91 14.21 3.60
CA VAL A 32 -0.07 13.90 4.78
C VAL A 32 1.40 13.72 4.42
N ALA A 33 1.83 14.18 3.24
CA ALA A 33 3.18 13.98 2.71
C ALA A 33 4.32 14.30 3.70
N PRO A 34 4.28 15.41 4.48
CA PRO A 34 5.35 15.71 5.44
C PRO A 34 5.55 14.64 6.51
N ILE A 35 4.48 13.91 6.87
CA ILE A 35 4.51 12.81 7.85
C ILE A 35 4.67 11.48 7.12
N GLY A 36 4.06 11.36 5.95
CA GLY A 36 4.04 10.15 5.13
C GLY A 36 5.38 9.78 4.50
N PHE A 37 6.24 10.76 4.25
CA PHE A 37 7.62 10.57 3.77
C PHE A 37 8.67 10.86 4.85
N GLY A 38 8.25 10.99 6.12
CA GLY A 38 9.13 11.19 7.26
C GLY A 38 9.70 9.87 7.80
N PRO A 39 10.54 9.94 8.86
CA PRO A 39 11.21 8.76 9.45
C PRO A 39 10.27 7.65 9.95
N VAL A 40 9.07 8.01 10.40
CA VAL A 40 8.05 7.06 10.90
C VAL A 40 7.11 6.60 9.80
N GLN A 41 7.09 7.27 8.66
CA GLN A 41 6.26 6.95 7.48
C GLN A 41 4.79 6.65 7.79
N LEU A 42 4.09 7.55 8.48
CA LEU A 42 2.65 7.41 8.72
C LEU A 42 1.88 7.71 7.42
N ARG A 43 1.65 6.70 6.61
CA ARG A 43 0.89 6.80 5.34
C ARG A 43 -0.55 6.30 5.54
N LEU A 44 -1.47 7.18 5.91
CA LEU A 44 -2.88 6.81 6.12
C LEU A 44 -3.53 6.13 4.90
N SER A 45 -3.05 6.42 3.69
CA SER A 45 -3.47 5.77 2.45
C SER A 45 -3.21 4.27 2.42
N GLU A 46 -2.20 3.77 3.15
CA GLU A 46 -1.90 2.33 3.25
C GLU A 46 -3.07 1.55 3.87
N GLY A 47 -3.91 2.19 4.67
CA GLY A 47 -5.15 1.60 5.14
C GLY A 47 -6.11 1.15 4.03
N LEU A 48 -6.00 1.72 2.81
CA LEU A 48 -6.76 1.28 1.64
C LEU A 48 -6.27 -0.07 1.08
N ASN A 49 -5.08 -0.56 1.47
CA ASN A 49 -4.56 -1.86 1.02
C ASN A 49 -5.49 -3.02 1.38
N HIS A 50 -6.28 -2.85 2.43
CA HIS A 50 -7.32 -3.83 2.78
C HIS A 50 -8.33 -4.08 1.66
N LEU A 51 -8.61 -3.11 0.79
CA LEU A 51 -9.54 -3.28 -0.34
C LEU A 51 -9.14 -4.43 -1.25
N ALA A 52 -7.85 -4.69 -1.42
CA ALA A 52 -7.35 -5.80 -2.23
C ALA A 52 -7.91 -7.16 -1.79
N ALA A 53 -8.28 -7.30 -0.51
CA ALA A 53 -8.88 -8.53 0.01
C ALA A 53 -10.28 -8.87 -0.59
N TRP A 54 -10.92 -7.94 -1.31
CA TRP A 54 -12.24 -8.14 -1.90
C TRP A 54 -12.22 -8.34 -3.41
N ASN A 55 -11.36 -7.63 -4.13
CA ASN A 55 -11.35 -7.71 -5.60
C ASN A 55 -9.97 -7.37 -6.17
N LYS A 56 -9.53 -8.14 -7.18
CA LYS A 56 -8.25 -7.94 -7.88
C LYS A 56 -8.08 -6.55 -8.52
N ARG A 57 -9.19 -5.85 -8.84
CA ARG A 57 -9.12 -4.48 -9.36
C ARG A 57 -8.43 -3.52 -8.40
N TYR A 58 -8.61 -3.75 -7.10
CA TYR A 58 -7.98 -2.89 -6.09
C TYR A 58 -6.45 -3.07 -6.04
N VAL A 59 -5.93 -4.22 -6.45
CA VAL A 59 -4.46 -4.39 -6.63
C VAL A 59 -3.95 -3.41 -7.67
N VAL A 60 -4.64 -3.29 -8.80
CA VAL A 60 -4.30 -2.33 -9.87
C VAL A 60 -4.51 -0.88 -9.38
N ALA A 61 -5.62 -0.61 -8.71
CA ALA A 61 -5.94 0.72 -8.20
C ALA A 61 -4.89 1.22 -7.21
N LEU A 62 -4.48 0.36 -6.27
CA LEU A 62 -3.49 0.68 -5.24
C LEU A 62 -2.09 0.84 -5.85
N GLY A 63 -1.70 -0.05 -6.77
CA GLY A 63 -0.44 0.09 -7.50
C GLY A 63 -0.34 1.42 -8.26
N LEU A 64 -1.41 1.81 -8.98
CA LEU A 64 -1.49 3.12 -9.66
C LEU A 64 -1.47 4.28 -8.65
N GLY A 65 -2.20 4.15 -7.54
CA GLY A 65 -2.24 5.17 -6.50
C GLY A 65 -0.87 5.41 -5.87
N VAL A 66 -0.14 4.35 -5.55
CA VAL A 66 1.24 4.41 -5.03
C VAL A 66 2.18 5.02 -6.06
N LEU A 67 2.10 4.59 -7.32
CA LEU A 67 2.94 5.13 -8.38
C LEU A 67 2.78 6.66 -8.49
N ILE A 68 1.53 7.14 -8.51
CA ILE A 68 1.24 8.58 -8.58
C ILE A 68 1.71 9.29 -7.31
N ALA A 69 1.43 8.72 -6.13
CA ALA A 69 1.83 9.30 -4.85
C ALA A 69 3.35 9.41 -4.72
N ASN A 70 4.09 8.41 -5.18
CA ASN A 70 5.53 8.39 -5.06
C ASN A 70 6.25 9.29 -6.08
N MET A 71 5.54 9.89 -7.07
CA MET A 71 6.13 10.91 -7.96
C MET A 71 6.68 12.14 -7.21
N VAL A 72 6.18 12.40 -6.00
CA VAL A 72 6.68 13.48 -5.13
C VAL A 72 7.62 12.98 -4.04
N SER A 73 7.99 11.70 -4.06
CA SER A 73 8.90 11.11 -3.08
C SER A 73 10.32 11.68 -3.21
N PRO A 74 11.00 11.97 -2.08
CA PRO A 74 12.41 12.36 -2.10
C PRO A 74 13.37 11.26 -2.58
N LEU A 75 12.94 9.98 -2.59
CA LEU A 75 13.73 8.85 -3.11
C LEU A 75 13.64 8.71 -4.65
N GLY A 76 12.78 9.51 -5.30
CA GLY A 76 12.66 9.57 -6.75
C GLY A 76 12.26 8.23 -7.37
N TRP A 77 12.95 7.84 -8.46
CA TRP A 77 12.61 6.65 -9.26
C TRP A 77 12.68 5.32 -8.48
N ILE A 78 13.46 5.26 -7.41
CA ILE A 78 13.59 4.06 -6.57
C ILE A 78 12.22 3.77 -5.93
N ASP A 79 11.62 4.78 -5.30
CA ASP A 79 10.31 4.65 -4.64
C ASP A 79 9.18 4.45 -5.68
N TRP A 80 9.29 5.05 -6.88
CA TRP A 80 8.30 4.80 -7.94
C TRP A 80 8.26 3.34 -8.34
N PHE A 81 9.42 2.73 -8.55
CA PHE A 81 9.51 1.36 -9.02
C PHE A 81 9.33 0.34 -7.89
N PHE A 82 10.15 0.43 -6.85
CA PHE A 82 10.15 -0.58 -5.78
C PHE A 82 8.94 -0.43 -4.86
N GLY A 83 8.53 0.78 -4.50
CA GLY A 83 7.30 1.01 -3.73
C GLY A 83 6.05 0.53 -4.46
N THR A 84 5.96 0.80 -5.77
CA THR A 84 4.85 0.28 -6.59
C THR A 84 4.88 -1.23 -6.70
N LEU A 85 6.05 -1.82 -6.99
CA LEU A 85 6.22 -3.27 -7.09
C LEU A 85 5.88 -3.96 -5.77
N GLY A 86 6.38 -3.43 -4.65
CA GLY A 86 6.07 -3.92 -3.31
C GLY A 86 4.58 -3.91 -3.02
N THR A 87 3.90 -2.81 -3.33
CA THR A 87 2.45 -2.69 -3.17
C THR A 87 1.69 -3.70 -4.02
N VAL A 88 2.07 -3.90 -5.28
CA VAL A 88 1.42 -4.89 -6.15
C VAL A 88 1.65 -6.32 -5.61
N ILE A 89 2.84 -6.63 -5.12
CA ILE A 89 3.15 -7.95 -4.54
C ILE A 89 2.31 -8.20 -3.29
N MET A 90 2.34 -7.31 -2.29
CA MET A 90 1.64 -7.52 -1.02
C MET A 90 0.12 -7.52 -1.18
N THR A 91 -0.43 -6.62 -2.02
CA THR A 91 -1.87 -6.55 -2.26
C THR A 91 -2.35 -7.70 -3.16
N GLY A 92 -1.54 -8.11 -4.13
CA GLY A 92 -1.79 -9.30 -4.94
C GLY A 92 -1.84 -10.57 -4.10
N LEU A 93 -0.90 -10.73 -3.18
CA LEU A 93 -0.86 -11.83 -2.22
C LEU A 93 -2.08 -11.79 -1.27
N THR A 94 -2.42 -10.59 -0.78
CA THR A 94 -3.65 -10.37 0.01
C THR A 94 -4.88 -10.88 -0.75
N TYR A 95 -5.05 -10.48 -2.01
CA TYR A 95 -6.16 -10.95 -2.83
C TYR A 95 -6.17 -12.47 -2.98
N LEU A 96 -5.03 -13.07 -3.31
CA LEU A 96 -4.93 -14.52 -3.54
C LEU A 96 -5.30 -15.32 -2.29
N LEU A 97 -4.84 -14.91 -1.11
CA LEU A 97 -5.10 -15.61 0.14
C LEU A 97 -6.52 -15.36 0.68
N THR A 98 -7.12 -14.20 0.34
CA THR A 98 -8.44 -13.84 0.89
C THR A 98 -9.62 -14.08 -0.05
N ARG A 99 -9.38 -14.41 -1.33
CA ARG A 99 -10.46 -14.56 -2.34
C ARG A 99 -11.55 -15.56 -1.97
N LYS A 100 -11.22 -16.58 -1.18
CA LYS A 100 -12.16 -17.60 -0.69
C LYS A 100 -12.66 -17.34 0.73
N VAL A 101 -12.14 -16.33 1.40
CA VAL A 101 -12.55 -15.96 2.76
C VAL A 101 -13.84 -15.13 2.69
N GLU A 102 -14.83 -15.48 3.51
CA GLU A 102 -16.13 -14.79 3.53
C GLU A 102 -16.17 -13.67 4.56
N LYS A 103 -15.58 -13.90 5.75
CA LYS A 103 -15.68 -12.99 6.90
C LYS A 103 -14.81 -11.75 6.69
N PRO A 104 -15.39 -10.52 6.67
CA PRO A 104 -14.63 -9.29 6.45
C PRO A 104 -13.50 -9.06 7.44
N LEU A 105 -13.73 -9.37 8.72
CA LEU A 105 -12.70 -9.22 9.76
C LEU A 105 -11.47 -10.10 9.49
N ILE A 106 -11.68 -11.35 9.06
CA ILE A 106 -10.58 -12.26 8.74
C ILE A 106 -9.79 -11.74 7.53
N LYS A 107 -10.49 -11.17 6.52
CA LYS A 107 -9.84 -10.52 5.37
C LYS A 107 -8.90 -9.39 5.79
N ILE A 108 -9.36 -8.54 6.71
CA ILE A 108 -8.58 -7.41 7.23
C ILE A 108 -7.37 -7.93 8.02
N ILE A 109 -7.55 -8.92 8.90
CA ILE A 109 -6.45 -9.50 9.67
C ILE A 109 -5.38 -10.10 8.75
N ILE A 110 -5.78 -10.90 7.74
CA ILE A 110 -4.84 -11.48 6.77
C ILE A 110 -4.10 -10.38 6.03
N SER A 111 -4.81 -9.35 5.56
CA SER A 111 -4.21 -8.19 4.89
C SER A 111 -3.21 -7.48 5.79
N THR A 112 -3.57 -7.20 7.05
CA THR A 112 -2.67 -6.59 8.04
C THR A 112 -1.39 -7.40 8.20
N VAL A 113 -1.50 -8.71 8.40
CA VAL A 113 -0.34 -9.60 8.57
C VAL A 113 0.57 -9.57 7.35
N ILE A 114 0.00 -9.64 6.13
CA ILE A 114 0.78 -9.60 4.89
C ILE A 114 1.50 -8.25 4.73
N VAL A 115 0.81 -7.14 4.97
CA VAL A 115 1.42 -5.81 4.84
C VAL A 115 2.53 -5.63 5.87
N LEU A 116 2.28 -5.96 7.14
CA LEU A 116 3.29 -5.79 8.19
C LEU A 116 4.50 -6.71 8.02
N THR A 117 4.33 -7.93 7.49
CA THR A 117 5.44 -8.86 7.31
C THR A 117 6.11 -8.67 5.95
N ILE A 118 5.40 -8.91 4.86
CA ILE A 118 5.97 -8.89 3.50
C ILE A 118 6.12 -7.47 2.98
N GLY A 119 5.09 -6.63 3.14
CA GLY A 119 5.12 -5.24 2.69
C GLY A 119 6.24 -4.46 3.35
N MET A 120 6.30 -4.47 4.68
CA MET A 120 7.33 -3.75 5.43
C MET A 120 8.74 -4.33 5.21
N ALA A 121 8.86 -5.64 4.99
CA ALA A 121 10.14 -6.25 4.66
C ALA A 121 10.68 -5.76 3.31
N ILE A 122 9.82 -5.64 2.30
CA ILE A 122 10.18 -5.10 0.97
C ILE A 122 10.55 -3.61 1.09
N LEU A 123 9.76 -2.82 1.81
CA LEU A 123 10.01 -1.40 2.01
C LEU A 123 11.31 -1.14 2.79
N ALA A 124 11.60 -1.94 3.82
CA ALA A 124 12.86 -1.86 4.54
C ALA A 124 14.07 -2.21 3.66
N ALA A 125 13.91 -3.19 2.74
CA ALA A 125 14.94 -3.52 1.76
C ALA A 125 15.14 -2.39 0.75
N GLU A 126 14.06 -1.77 0.27
CA GLU A 126 14.10 -0.59 -0.59
C GLU A 126 14.89 0.54 0.05
N PHE A 127 14.60 0.88 1.32
CA PHE A 127 15.29 1.94 2.05
C PHE A 127 16.76 1.60 2.27
N THR A 128 17.06 0.37 2.67
CA THR A 128 18.44 -0.09 2.83
C THR A 128 19.24 0.10 1.54
N PHE A 129 18.63 -0.23 0.39
CA PHE A 129 19.24 -0.10 -0.91
C PHE A 129 19.34 1.39 -1.37
N ALA A 130 18.24 2.15 -1.22
CA ALA A 130 18.18 3.55 -1.61
C ALA A 130 19.23 4.39 -0.86
N PHE A 131 19.36 4.19 0.45
CA PHE A 131 20.33 4.94 1.25
C PHE A 131 21.77 4.45 1.07
N ALA A 132 21.98 3.18 0.71
CA ALA A 132 23.31 2.70 0.32
C ALA A 132 23.81 3.38 -0.98
N ILE A 133 22.92 3.70 -1.91
CA ILE A 133 23.26 4.41 -3.16
C ILE A 133 23.41 5.92 -2.93
N HIS A 134 22.56 6.51 -2.07
CA HIS A 134 22.51 7.95 -1.82
C HIS A 134 23.14 8.31 -0.46
N ALA A 135 24.34 7.81 -0.18
CA ALA A 135 25.03 7.92 1.12
C ALA A 135 25.23 9.34 1.69
N HIS A 136 24.59 10.37 1.13
CA HIS A 136 24.71 11.78 1.52
C HIS A 136 23.37 12.52 1.71
N GLY A 137 22.23 11.80 1.88
CA GLY A 137 20.93 12.44 2.07
C GLY A 137 20.62 12.74 3.55
N ALA A 138 19.87 13.82 3.81
CA ALA A 138 19.48 14.32 5.16
C ALA A 138 18.71 13.31 6.05
N PHE A 139 18.35 12.16 5.53
CA PHE A 139 17.61 11.08 6.22
C PHE A 139 18.42 9.81 6.40
N ALA A 140 19.70 9.80 6.02
CA ALA A 140 20.56 8.64 6.26
C ALA A 140 20.97 8.63 7.75
N PRO A 141 20.55 7.64 8.55
CA PRO A 141 21.23 7.38 9.81
C PRO A 141 22.70 7.12 9.47
N ASP A 142 23.62 7.58 10.32
CA ASP A 142 25.05 7.36 10.13
C ASP A 142 25.37 5.86 10.30
N HIS A 143 25.18 5.10 9.22
CA HIS A 143 25.37 3.65 9.16
C HIS A 143 26.71 3.27 8.51
N SER A 144 27.69 4.17 8.53
CA SER A 144 29.00 3.96 7.89
C SER A 144 29.76 2.70 8.35
N SER A 145 29.30 2.05 9.41
CA SER A 145 29.90 0.83 9.97
C SER A 145 28.95 -0.34 10.22
N SER A 146 27.64 -0.21 9.92
CA SER A 146 26.66 -1.27 10.21
C SER A 146 26.48 -2.22 9.02
N SER A 147 26.22 -3.51 9.30
CA SER A 147 25.92 -4.49 8.27
C SER A 147 24.60 -4.18 7.55
N LEU A 148 24.46 -4.61 6.27
CA LEU A 148 23.20 -4.46 5.51
C LEU A 148 21.98 -5.02 6.27
N LEU A 149 22.17 -6.13 6.99
CA LEU A 149 21.11 -6.74 7.80
C LEU A 149 20.71 -5.84 8.99
N ALA A 150 21.68 -5.20 9.65
CA ALA A 150 21.40 -4.29 10.75
C ALA A 150 20.62 -3.05 10.27
N ASN A 151 20.98 -2.50 9.12
CA ASN A 151 20.25 -1.39 8.50
C ASN A 151 18.84 -1.80 8.12
N TRP A 152 18.67 -2.94 7.47
CA TRP A 152 17.36 -3.48 7.12
C TRP A 152 16.47 -3.67 8.34
N LEU A 153 16.98 -4.28 9.42
CA LEU A 153 16.24 -4.46 10.68
C LEU A 153 15.85 -3.11 11.31
N SER A 154 16.75 -2.14 11.28
CA SER A 154 16.50 -0.80 11.81
C SER A 154 15.34 -0.12 11.06
N TYR A 155 15.36 -0.13 9.72
CA TYR A 155 14.24 0.41 8.92
C TYR A 155 12.95 -0.37 9.17
N TYR A 156 13.00 -1.70 9.17
CA TYR A 156 11.82 -2.53 9.41
C TYR A 156 11.15 -2.16 10.75
N VAL A 157 11.92 -2.09 11.83
CA VAL A 157 11.40 -1.75 13.18
C VAL A 157 10.86 -0.32 13.22
N SER A 158 11.48 0.64 12.54
CA SER A 158 11.03 2.04 12.53
C SER A 158 9.75 2.26 11.74
N LEU A 159 9.53 1.49 10.66
CA LEU A 159 8.38 1.63 9.76
C LEU A 159 7.10 0.96 10.30
N VAL A 160 7.24 -0.20 10.98
CA VAL A 160 6.11 -1.01 11.44
C VAL A 160 5.10 -0.24 12.31
N PRO A 161 5.49 0.61 13.28
CA PRO A 161 4.52 1.33 14.11
C PRO A 161 3.62 2.29 13.32
N GLY A 162 4.19 3.07 12.40
CA GLY A 162 3.42 3.99 11.56
C GLY A 162 2.46 3.25 10.63
N GLU A 163 2.94 2.16 10.03
CA GLU A 163 2.13 1.31 9.17
C GLU A 163 0.99 0.64 9.95
N LEU A 164 1.26 0.12 11.16
CA LEU A 164 0.22 -0.50 11.99
C LEU A 164 -0.91 0.48 12.31
N VAL A 165 -0.60 1.73 12.63
CA VAL A 165 -1.61 2.77 12.87
C VAL A 165 -2.46 2.99 11.61
N SER A 166 -1.82 3.11 10.45
CA SER A 166 -2.52 3.27 9.16
C SER A 166 -3.45 2.10 8.84
N LEU A 167 -2.98 0.88 9.08
CA LEU A 167 -3.76 -0.34 8.87
C LEU A 167 -4.93 -0.48 9.86
N VAL A 168 -4.75 -0.11 11.12
CA VAL A 168 -5.84 -0.15 12.11
C VAL A 168 -6.93 0.84 11.73
N VAL A 169 -6.56 2.10 11.44
CA VAL A 169 -7.51 3.14 11.03
C VAL A 169 -8.21 2.72 9.73
N GLY A 170 -7.46 2.33 8.71
CA GLY A 170 -8.02 1.86 7.44
C GLY A 170 -8.86 0.61 7.60
N GLY A 171 -8.45 -0.34 8.44
CA GLY A 171 -9.18 -1.56 8.74
C GLY A 171 -10.56 -1.28 9.33
N ILE A 172 -10.68 -0.33 10.26
CA ILE A 172 -11.97 0.11 10.82
C ILE A 172 -12.87 0.69 9.72
N VAL A 173 -12.31 1.59 8.89
CA VAL A 173 -13.07 2.23 7.80
C VAL A 173 -13.52 1.21 6.76
N ILE A 174 -12.62 0.33 6.30
CA ILE A 174 -12.94 -0.67 5.28
C ILE A 174 -13.88 -1.74 5.85
N TYR A 175 -13.76 -2.10 7.12
CA TYR A 175 -14.73 -2.98 7.78
C TYR A 175 -16.13 -2.37 7.77
N ALA A 176 -16.28 -1.13 8.21
CA ALA A 176 -17.56 -0.42 8.18
C ALA A 176 -18.11 -0.32 6.75
N LEU A 177 -17.27 0.06 5.79
CA LEU A 177 -17.65 0.15 4.38
C LEU A 177 -18.13 -1.19 3.81
N SER A 178 -17.49 -2.30 4.19
CA SER A 178 -17.87 -3.65 3.75
C SER A 178 -19.26 -4.11 4.20
N LYS A 179 -19.85 -3.43 5.19
CA LYS A 179 -21.21 -3.70 5.68
C LYS A 179 -22.28 -3.01 4.85
N VAL A 180 -21.95 -1.90 4.21
CA VAL A 180 -22.91 -1.08 3.46
C VAL A 180 -22.70 -1.13 1.95
N VAL A 181 -21.50 -1.47 1.49
CA VAL A 181 -21.15 -1.53 0.07
C VAL A 181 -20.63 -2.92 -0.31
N ASN A 182 -21.07 -3.42 -1.46
CA ASN A 182 -20.55 -4.67 -2.00
C ASN A 182 -19.18 -4.45 -2.67
N LEU A 183 -18.10 -4.62 -1.92
CA LEU A 183 -16.73 -4.44 -2.40
C LEU A 183 -16.26 -5.53 -3.39
N LYS A 184 -17.03 -6.60 -3.59
CA LYS A 184 -16.71 -7.68 -4.56
C LYS A 184 -17.13 -7.31 -5.99
N LYS A 185 -18.05 -6.35 -6.17
CA LYS A 185 -18.56 -5.92 -7.47
C LYS A 185 -17.59 -5.06 -8.24
#